data_4ee9a2a1550895edc72618f47bc20568
#
_entry.id   4ee9a2a1550895edc72618f47bc20568
#
_cell.length_a   1.000
_cell.length_b   1.000
_cell.length_c   1.000
_cell.angle_alpha   90.00
_cell.angle_beta   90.00
_cell.angle_gamma   90.00
#
_symmetry.space_group_name_H-M   'P 1'
#
loop_
_entity.id
_entity.type
_entity.pdbx_description
1 polymer ?
#
loop_
_entity_poly.entity_id
_entity_poly.type
_entity_poly.pdbx_seq_one_letter_code
_entity_poly.pdbx_strand_id
1 'polypeptide(L)'
;VQTNVENGYHLPSEEEIEAHITPRTRAILLTNPGNPTGVVYTEEEMEMISRLVLKHDIALIADEVYREFVYDGAYRSFGTMHELDQHVIMIDSVSKRFSACGARIGCIICKNKAFGKEIIKCCQARLCSPILEQVGAAALYDTPATYLEEVNQEYKKRRDTIANALAKLPGVAASDPKGAFYVMVALPVDD
;
A
#
# COMPACT_ATOMS: atom_id res chain seq x y z
N VAL A 1 -9.33 -12.24 5.53
CA VAL A 1 -10.48 -11.36 5.65
C VAL A 1 -10.91 -10.97 4.24
N GLN A 2 -12.20 -11.01 3.96
CA GLN A 2 -12.75 -10.63 2.65
C GLN A 2 -13.24 -9.19 2.68
N THR A 3 -12.96 -8.48 1.59
CA THR A 3 -13.50 -7.15 1.28
C THR A 3 -14.20 -7.21 -0.09
N ASN A 4 -15.12 -6.32 -0.36
CA ASN A 4 -15.92 -6.38 -1.58
C ASN A 4 -16.12 -4.99 -2.21
N VAL A 5 -16.69 -4.96 -3.40
CA VAL A 5 -16.91 -3.72 -4.15
C VAL A 5 -17.96 -2.83 -3.48
N GLU A 6 -18.97 -3.42 -2.82
CA GLU A 6 -20.07 -2.66 -2.20
C GLU A 6 -19.59 -1.80 -1.03
N ASN A 7 -18.57 -2.24 -0.30
CA ASN A 7 -17.95 -1.44 0.77
C ASN A 7 -16.70 -0.68 0.32
N GLY A 8 -16.44 -0.59 -0.99
CA GLY A 8 -15.25 0.09 -1.53
C GLY A 8 -13.95 -0.59 -1.17
N TYR A 9 -13.96 -1.86 -0.78
CA TYR A 9 -12.81 -2.64 -0.31
C TYR A 9 -12.21 -2.12 1.01
N HIS A 10 -12.99 -1.35 1.77
CA HIS A 10 -12.61 -0.95 3.13
C HIS A 10 -12.55 -2.15 4.07
N LEU A 11 -11.83 -2.00 5.17
CA LEU A 11 -11.66 -3.07 6.16
C LEU A 11 -13.00 -3.44 6.80
N PRO A 12 -13.22 -4.71 7.16
CA PRO A 12 -14.37 -5.10 7.98
C PRO A 12 -14.19 -4.64 9.43
N SER A 13 -15.14 -5.00 10.30
CA SER A 13 -15.09 -4.60 11.71
C SER A 13 -13.86 -5.15 12.44
N GLU A 14 -13.49 -4.49 13.53
CA GLU A 14 -12.38 -4.92 14.39
C GLU A 14 -12.58 -6.35 14.90
N GLU A 15 -13.82 -6.69 15.28
CA GLU A 15 -14.19 -8.01 15.77
C GLU A 15 -14.03 -9.10 14.70
N GLU A 16 -14.37 -8.78 13.45
CA GLU A 16 -14.22 -9.70 12.33
C GLU A 16 -12.74 -9.97 12.03
N ILE A 17 -11.91 -8.93 12.01
CA ILE A 17 -10.45 -9.10 11.82
C ILE A 17 -9.87 -9.89 12.99
N GLU A 18 -10.23 -9.54 14.21
CA GLU A 18 -9.73 -10.19 15.41
C GLU A 18 -10.08 -11.69 15.46
N ALA A 19 -11.26 -12.07 15.02
CA ALA A 19 -11.68 -13.48 14.93
C ALA A 19 -10.75 -14.35 14.07
N HIS A 20 -9.97 -13.74 13.17
CA HIS A 20 -8.98 -14.45 12.35
C HIS A 20 -7.58 -14.49 12.98
N ILE A 21 -7.36 -13.75 14.07
CA ILE A 21 -6.08 -13.76 14.78
C ILE A 21 -6.01 -15.00 15.69
N THR A 22 -4.97 -15.78 15.54
CA THR A 22 -4.75 -17.01 16.29
C THR A 22 -3.35 -16.98 16.94
N PRO A 23 -3.02 -17.90 17.86
CA PRO A 23 -1.66 -18.02 18.41
C PRO A 23 -0.56 -18.26 17.36
N ARG A 24 -0.94 -18.61 16.11
CA ARG A 24 -0.01 -18.77 14.99
C ARG A 24 0.15 -17.51 14.14
N THR A 25 -0.73 -16.52 14.31
CA THR A 25 -0.64 -15.23 13.59
C THR A 25 0.60 -14.49 14.03
N ARG A 26 1.40 -14.00 13.10
CA ARG A 26 2.64 -13.27 13.35
C ARG A 26 2.63 -11.87 12.79
N ALA A 27 1.79 -11.62 11.80
CA ALA A 27 1.70 -10.33 11.16
C ALA A 27 0.32 -10.11 10.51
N ILE A 28 -0.05 -8.84 10.38
CA ILE A 28 -1.06 -8.36 9.43
C ILE A 28 -0.29 -7.74 8.27
N LEU A 29 -0.70 -8.03 7.03
CA LEU A 29 -0.15 -7.42 5.82
C LEU A 29 -1.23 -6.58 5.18
N LEU A 30 -0.94 -5.31 4.95
CA LEU A 30 -1.81 -4.35 4.28
C LEU A 30 -1.05 -3.63 3.17
N THR A 31 -1.74 -3.38 2.06
CA THR A 31 -1.28 -2.50 1.00
C THR A 31 -2.10 -1.23 1.03
N ASN A 32 -1.46 -0.07 1.27
CA ASN A 32 -2.13 1.22 1.34
C ASN A 32 -1.33 2.31 0.60
N PRO A 33 -1.86 2.85 -0.51
CA PRO A 33 -3.08 2.52 -1.25
C PRO A 33 -3.11 1.09 -1.82
N GLY A 34 -4.31 0.52 -1.92
CA GLY A 34 -4.54 -0.89 -2.21
C GLY A 34 -4.25 -1.30 -3.66
N ASN A 35 -3.52 -2.39 -3.83
CA ASN A 35 -3.41 -3.13 -5.09
C ASN A 35 -4.11 -4.49 -4.89
N PRO A 36 -5.15 -4.85 -5.66
CA PRO A 36 -5.65 -4.17 -6.88
C PRO A 36 -6.87 -3.27 -6.67
N THR A 37 -7.29 -2.98 -5.45
CA THR A 37 -8.59 -2.39 -5.15
C THR A 37 -8.67 -0.87 -5.33
N GLY A 38 -7.54 -0.17 -5.22
CA GLY A 38 -7.47 1.28 -5.21
C GLY A 38 -7.96 1.93 -3.92
N VAL A 39 -8.25 1.14 -2.87
CA VAL A 39 -8.66 1.67 -1.56
C VAL A 39 -7.53 2.48 -0.92
N VAL A 40 -7.90 3.54 -0.22
CA VAL A 40 -7.04 4.25 0.72
C VAL A 40 -7.72 4.17 2.07
N TYR A 41 -7.07 3.56 3.05
CA TYR A 41 -7.66 3.36 4.37
C TYR A 41 -7.83 4.67 5.10
N THR A 42 -8.95 4.79 5.84
CA THR A 42 -9.24 5.95 6.67
C THR A 42 -8.37 5.97 7.93
N GLU A 43 -8.34 7.10 8.64
CA GLU A 43 -7.64 7.18 9.92
C GLU A 43 -8.21 6.19 10.94
N GLU A 44 -9.53 6.06 10.98
CA GLU A 44 -10.22 5.13 11.87
C GLU A 44 -9.82 3.67 11.60
N GLU A 45 -9.71 3.28 10.32
CA GLU A 45 -9.24 1.96 9.93
C GLU A 45 -7.78 1.74 10.32
N MET A 46 -6.93 2.74 10.13
CA MET A 46 -5.52 2.67 10.52
C MET A 46 -5.36 2.55 12.05
N GLU A 47 -6.14 3.31 12.81
CA GLU A 47 -6.15 3.23 14.28
C GLU A 47 -6.70 1.88 14.77
N MET A 48 -7.72 1.33 14.11
CA MET A 48 -8.23 -0.01 14.39
C MET A 48 -7.14 -1.07 14.21
N ILE A 49 -6.43 -1.04 13.10
CA ILE A 49 -5.30 -1.96 12.87
C ILE A 49 -4.20 -1.75 13.91
N SER A 50 -3.90 -0.51 14.27
CA SER A 50 -2.91 -0.20 15.32
C SER A 50 -3.29 -0.85 16.65
N ARG A 51 -4.55 -0.73 17.08
CA ARG A 51 -5.04 -1.38 18.30
C ARG A 51 -4.88 -2.89 18.27
N LEU A 52 -5.26 -3.55 17.18
CA LEU A 52 -5.12 -5.00 17.01
C LEU A 52 -3.66 -5.46 17.04
N VAL A 53 -2.79 -4.75 16.35
CA VAL A 53 -1.34 -5.02 16.30
C VAL A 53 -0.73 -4.96 17.72
N LEU A 54 -1.04 -3.90 18.47
CA LEU A 54 -0.55 -3.71 19.84
C LEU A 54 -1.15 -4.72 20.80
N LYS A 55 -2.46 -4.99 20.71
CA LYS A 55 -3.18 -5.93 21.57
C LYS A 55 -2.63 -7.35 21.46
N HIS A 56 -2.28 -7.77 20.24
CA HIS A 56 -1.83 -9.14 19.98
C HIS A 56 -0.31 -9.28 19.86
N ASP A 57 0.44 -8.19 20.04
CA ASP A 57 1.91 -8.13 19.91
C ASP A 57 2.42 -8.80 18.62
N ILE A 58 1.81 -8.42 17.51
CA ILE A 58 2.15 -8.93 16.16
C ILE A 58 2.73 -7.84 15.28
N ALA A 59 3.39 -8.21 14.18
CA ALA A 59 3.92 -7.24 13.25
C ALA A 59 2.85 -6.69 12.29
N LEU A 60 3.02 -5.45 11.85
CA LEU A 60 2.29 -4.87 10.72
C LEU A 60 3.24 -4.71 9.54
N ILE A 61 3.00 -5.43 8.46
CA ILE A 61 3.70 -5.26 7.19
C ILE A 61 2.87 -4.29 6.35
N ALA A 62 3.38 -3.07 6.19
CA ALA A 62 2.72 -1.99 5.46
C ALA A 62 3.39 -1.81 4.10
N ASP A 63 2.75 -2.29 3.03
CA ASP A 63 3.19 -2.03 1.67
C ASP A 63 2.66 -0.66 1.22
N GLU A 64 3.54 0.33 1.16
CA GLU A 64 3.21 1.72 0.87
C GLU A 64 3.77 2.19 -0.48
N VAL A 65 4.05 1.28 -1.40
CA VAL A 65 4.67 1.62 -2.70
C VAL A 65 3.82 2.57 -3.56
N TYR A 66 2.53 2.68 -3.29
CA TYR A 66 1.59 3.56 -4.00
C TYR A 66 1.28 4.86 -3.27
N ARG A 67 1.96 5.20 -2.19
CA ARG A 67 1.64 6.35 -1.31
C ARG A 67 1.58 7.70 -2.03
N GLU A 68 2.28 7.88 -3.13
CA GLU A 68 2.23 9.12 -3.93
C GLU A 68 0.99 9.19 -4.85
N PHE A 69 0.29 8.07 -5.02
CA PHE A 69 -0.90 7.98 -5.85
C PHE A 69 -2.15 7.97 -4.97
N VAL A 70 -2.44 9.11 -4.33
CA VAL A 70 -3.68 9.38 -3.62
C VAL A 70 -4.35 10.56 -4.29
N TYR A 71 -5.57 10.35 -4.77
CA TYR A 71 -6.26 11.30 -5.63
C TYR A 71 -7.19 12.23 -4.88
N ASP A 72 -7.77 11.73 -3.80
CA ASP A 72 -8.74 12.45 -3.00
C ASP A 72 -8.42 12.25 -1.51
N GLY A 73 -8.18 13.35 -0.80
CA GLY A 73 -7.80 13.34 0.62
C GLY A 73 -6.29 13.40 0.86
N ALA A 74 -5.90 13.16 2.10
CA ALA A 74 -4.51 13.11 2.55
C ALA A 74 -4.08 11.66 2.80
N TYR A 75 -2.84 11.36 2.44
CA TYR A 75 -2.23 10.08 2.78
C TYR A 75 -1.56 10.15 4.15
N ARG A 76 -1.76 9.13 4.97
CA ARG A 76 -1.02 8.91 6.22
C ARG A 76 -0.27 7.58 6.13
N SER A 77 0.98 7.59 6.55
CA SER A 77 1.80 6.36 6.60
C SER A 77 1.70 5.71 7.98
N PHE A 78 1.63 4.39 8.04
CA PHE A 78 1.77 3.63 9.28
C PHE A 78 3.13 3.88 9.96
N GLY A 79 4.18 4.19 9.19
CA GLY A 79 5.49 4.55 9.71
C GLY A 79 5.55 5.87 10.49
N THR A 80 4.48 6.70 10.43
CA THR A 80 4.35 7.92 11.24
C THR A 80 3.59 7.71 12.55
N MET A 81 3.02 6.52 12.77
CA MET A 81 2.33 6.14 14.00
C MET A 81 3.36 5.64 15.03
N HIS A 82 3.81 6.54 15.90
CA HIS A 82 4.93 6.27 16.83
C HIS A 82 4.67 5.12 17.80
N GLU A 83 3.41 4.88 18.14
CA GLU A 83 2.99 3.73 18.95
C GLU A 83 3.34 2.38 18.30
N LEU A 84 3.44 2.35 16.97
CA LEU A 84 3.78 1.16 16.19
C LEU A 84 5.28 1.03 15.89
N ASP A 85 6.16 1.89 16.42
CA ASP A 85 7.59 1.92 16.05
C ASP A 85 8.31 0.56 16.19
N GLN A 86 7.86 -0.30 17.09
CA GLN A 86 8.44 -1.63 17.28
C GLN A 86 7.74 -2.74 16.50
N HIS A 87 6.60 -2.46 15.88
CA HIS A 87 5.75 -3.43 15.20
C HIS A 87 5.66 -3.22 13.70
N VAL A 88 5.80 -1.98 13.22
CA VAL A 88 5.62 -1.66 11.80
C VAL A 88 6.87 -1.98 10.98
N ILE A 89 6.63 -2.63 9.85
CA ILE A 89 7.60 -2.96 8.82
C ILE A 89 7.07 -2.37 7.51
N MET A 90 7.63 -1.24 7.11
CA MET A 90 7.22 -0.59 5.86
C MET A 90 7.97 -1.17 4.68
N ILE A 91 7.26 -1.33 3.58
CA ILE A 91 7.82 -1.67 2.26
C ILE A 91 7.61 -0.49 1.34
N ASP A 92 8.68 -0.07 0.68
CA ASP A 92 8.66 1.00 -0.32
C ASP A 92 9.55 0.66 -1.52
N SER A 93 9.36 1.36 -2.64
CA SER A 93 10.09 1.11 -3.87
C SER A 93 10.09 2.35 -4.77
N VAL A 94 11.16 2.50 -5.55
CA VAL A 94 11.22 3.49 -6.63
C VAL A 94 10.35 3.12 -7.83
N SER A 95 9.88 1.87 -7.88
CA SER A 95 9.18 1.30 -9.03
C SER A 95 7.95 2.09 -9.48
N LYS A 96 7.15 2.55 -8.53
CA LYS A 96 5.88 3.24 -8.82
C LYS A 96 6.06 4.74 -8.80
N ARG A 97 6.59 5.27 -7.70
CA ARG A 97 6.81 6.70 -7.47
C ARG A 97 7.55 7.38 -8.62
N PHE A 98 8.61 6.75 -9.13
CA PHE A 98 9.48 7.32 -10.15
C PHE A 98 9.39 6.59 -11.49
N SER A 99 8.34 5.78 -11.71
CA SER A 99 8.20 4.96 -12.93
C SER A 99 9.43 4.11 -13.26
N ALA A 100 10.21 3.74 -12.23
CA ALA A 100 11.50 3.07 -12.35
C ALA A 100 11.40 1.56 -12.01
N CYS A 101 10.35 0.90 -12.49
CA CYS A 101 10.10 -0.51 -12.18
C CYS A 101 11.21 -1.45 -12.70
N GLY A 102 11.90 -1.07 -13.77
CA GLY A 102 13.04 -1.80 -14.32
C GLY A 102 14.29 -1.76 -13.44
N ALA A 103 14.44 -0.77 -12.58
CA ALA A 103 15.60 -0.64 -11.68
C ALA A 103 15.66 -1.73 -10.61
N ARG A 104 14.53 -2.39 -10.27
CA ARG A 104 14.45 -3.45 -9.27
C ARG A 104 14.96 -3.03 -7.88
N ILE A 105 14.73 -1.78 -7.49
CA ILE A 105 15.15 -1.18 -6.23
C ILE A 105 13.93 -0.94 -5.33
N GLY A 106 14.00 -1.45 -4.13
CA GLY A 106 13.04 -1.22 -3.04
C GLY A 106 13.75 -1.29 -1.70
N CYS A 107 13.03 -0.96 -0.65
CA CYS A 107 13.57 -0.98 0.71
C CYS A 107 12.54 -1.50 1.71
N ILE A 108 13.06 -2.02 2.81
CA ILE A 108 12.32 -2.32 4.03
C ILE A 108 12.75 -1.30 5.08
N ILE A 109 11.80 -0.66 5.72
CA ILE A 109 12.03 0.35 6.73
C ILE A 109 11.38 -0.13 8.03
N CYS A 110 12.16 -0.28 9.09
CA CYS A 110 11.66 -0.61 10.42
C CYS A 110 12.53 0.04 11.50
N LYS A 111 11.92 0.42 12.61
CA LYS A 111 12.62 0.97 13.78
C LYS A 111 13.00 -0.11 14.78
N ASN A 112 12.41 -1.30 14.70
CA ASN A 112 12.74 -2.44 15.53
C ASN A 112 14.13 -3.00 15.13
N LYS A 113 15.15 -2.70 15.98
CA LYS A 113 16.54 -3.09 15.71
C LYS A 113 16.78 -4.60 15.72
N ALA A 114 16.01 -5.35 16.52
CA ALA A 114 16.14 -6.80 16.57
C ALA A 114 15.66 -7.41 15.25
N PHE A 115 14.49 -6.98 14.76
CA PHE A 115 13.96 -7.39 13.47
C PHE A 115 14.89 -6.97 12.32
N GLY A 116 15.40 -5.72 12.34
CA GLY A 116 16.33 -5.22 11.33
C GLY A 116 17.58 -6.07 11.18
N LYS A 117 18.15 -6.59 12.28
CA LYS A 117 19.30 -7.50 12.24
C LYS A 117 19.00 -8.82 11.51
N GLU A 118 17.80 -9.37 11.69
CA GLU A 118 17.40 -10.61 11.02
C GLU A 118 17.11 -10.38 9.53
N ILE A 119 16.47 -9.27 9.18
CA ILE A 119 16.24 -8.89 7.78
C ILE A 119 17.55 -8.72 7.02
N ILE A 120 18.56 -8.10 7.62
CA ILE A 120 19.88 -7.95 6.96
C ILE A 120 20.47 -9.32 6.60
N LYS A 121 20.35 -10.34 7.44
CA LYS A 121 20.81 -11.71 7.12
C LYS A 121 20.10 -12.27 5.88
N CYS A 122 18.79 -12.06 5.76
CA CYS A 122 18.01 -12.46 4.59
C CYS A 122 18.48 -11.71 3.32
N CYS A 123 18.73 -10.40 3.45
CA CYS A 123 19.26 -9.60 2.35
C CYS A 123 20.64 -10.09 1.90
N GLN A 124 21.53 -10.39 2.84
CA GLN A 124 22.87 -10.92 2.55
C GLN A 124 22.82 -12.29 1.85
N ALA A 125 21.86 -13.14 2.23
CA ALA A 125 21.66 -14.43 1.56
C ALA A 125 21.23 -14.29 0.08
N ARG A 126 20.62 -13.17 -0.29
CA ARG A 126 20.22 -12.83 -1.67
C ARG A 126 21.26 -12.01 -2.42
N LEU A 127 22.36 -11.66 -1.77
CA LEU A 127 23.37 -10.71 -2.26
C LEU A 127 22.79 -9.26 -2.30
N CYS A 128 23.53 -8.33 -2.90
CA CYS A 128 23.11 -6.95 -2.97
C CYS A 128 22.17 -6.68 -4.17
N SER A 129 21.41 -5.61 -4.09
CA SER A 129 20.76 -5.02 -5.27
C SER A 129 21.83 -4.50 -6.25
N PRO A 130 21.53 -4.41 -7.57
CA PRO A 130 22.51 -3.95 -8.55
C PRO A 130 23.04 -2.55 -8.23
N ILE A 131 24.36 -2.36 -8.30
CA ILE A 131 25.02 -1.11 -7.85
C ILE A 131 24.68 0.07 -8.76
N LEU A 132 24.63 -0.13 -10.08
CA LEU A 132 24.31 0.95 -11.03
C LEU A 132 22.91 1.49 -10.79
N GLU A 133 21.97 0.60 -10.55
CA GLU A 133 20.58 0.95 -10.25
C GLU A 133 20.45 1.63 -8.88
N GLN A 134 21.27 1.27 -7.90
CA GLN A 134 21.32 1.98 -6.62
C GLN A 134 21.81 3.42 -6.77
N VAL A 135 22.86 3.65 -7.55
CA VAL A 135 23.39 4.99 -7.85
C VAL A 135 22.32 5.80 -8.60
N GLY A 136 21.71 5.21 -9.63
CA GLY A 136 20.61 5.85 -10.36
C GLY A 136 19.42 6.17 -9.47
N ALA A 137 19.01 5.25 -8.61
CA ALA A 137 17.91 5.44 -7.67
C ALA A 137 18.20 6.55 -6.64
N ALA A 138 19.44 6.72 -6.21
CA ALA A 138 19.81 7.80 -5.31
C ALA A 138 19.57 9.17 -5.95
N ALA A 139 19.84 9.34 -7.24
CA ALA A 139 19.58 10.58 -7.97
C ALA A 139 18.08 10.90 -8.13
N LEU A 140 17.18 9.93 -7.99
CA LEU A 140 15.74 10.17 -8.05
C LEU A 140 15.23 11.06 -6.90
N TYR A 141 15.96 11.15 -5.79
CA TYR A 141 15.61 12.03 -4.67
C TYR A 141 15.85 13.52 -4.98
N ASP A 142 16.58 13.84 -6.04
CA ASP A 142 16.73 15.19 -6.56
C ASP A 142 15.61 15.60 -7.52
N THR A 143 14.66 14.70 -7.77
CA THR A 143 13.50 14.97 -8.64
C THR A 143 12.64 16.07 -8.03
N PRO A 144 12.28 17.13 -8.80
CA PRO A 144 11.42 18.19 -8.30
C PRO A 144 10.08 17.67 -7.80
N ALA A 145 9.55 18.27 -6.73
CA ALA A 145 8.23 17.90 -6.18
C ALA A 145 7.11 18.01 -7.22
N THR A 146 7.21 18.97 -8.16
CA THR A 146 6.27 19.16 -9.26
C THR A 146 6.10 17.91 -10.14
N TYR A 147 7.14 17.08 -10.26
CA TYR A 147 7.04 15.81 -11.00
C TYR A 147 5.96 14.89 -10.40
N LEU A 148 5.96 14.71 -9.07
CA LEU A 148 4.99 13.86 -8.39
C LEU A 148 3.58 14.45 -8.47
N GLU A 149 3.46 15.76 -8.38
CA GLU A 149 2.19 16.47 -8.54
C GLU A 149 1.59 16.27 -9.93
N GLU A 150 2.40 16.47 -10.98
CA GLU A 150 1.99 16.29 -12.38
C GLU A 150 1.59 14.84 -12.67
N VAL A 151 2.38 13.88 -12.19
CA VAL A 151 2.07 12.45 -12.33
C VAL A 151 0.77 12.10 -11.63
N ASN A 152 0.55 12.57 -10.40
CA ASN A 152 -0.67 12.33 -9.65
C ASN A 152 -1.89 12.91 -10.38
N GLN A 153 -1.81 14.13 -10.88
CA GLN A 153 -2.90 14.76 -11.66
C GLN A 153 -3.23 13.98 -12.94
N GLU A 154 -2.23 13.49 -13.65
CA GLU A 154 -2.43 12.69 -14.86
C GLU A 154 -3.13 11.35 -14.53
N TYR A 155 -2.70 10.66 -13.47
CA TYR A 155 -3.35 9.41 -13.06
C TYR A 155 -4.77 9.63 -12.52
N LYS A 156 -5.01 10.72 -11.79
CA LYS A 156 -6.36 11.14 -11.38
C LYS A 156 -7.26 11.29 -12.61
N LYS A 157 -6.80 12.00 -13.65
CA LYS A 157 -7.55 12.19 -14.89
C LYS A 157 -7.87 10.86 -15.57
N ARG A 158 -6.90 9.93 -15.63
CA ARG A 158 -7.10 8.59 -16.18
C ARG A 158 -8.14 7.80 -15.37
N ARG A 159 -8.04 7.81 -14.04
CA ARG A 159 -9.01 7.22 -13.13
C ARG A 159 -10.42 7.75 -13.40
N ASP A 160 -10.58 9.07 -13.43
CA ASP A 160 -11.87 9.72 -13.64
C ASP A 160 -12.45 9.35 -15.01
N THR A 161 -11.61 9.27 -16.04
CA THR A 161 -12.05 8.88 -17.41
C THR A 161 -12.59 7.45 -17.43
N ILE A 162 -11.88 6.51 -16.81
CA ILE A 162 -12.31 5.09 -16.74
C ILE A 162 -13.56 4.95 -15.87
N ALA A 163 -13.59 5.55 -14.68
CA ALA A 163 -14.73 5.48 -13.77
C ALA A 163 -16.01 6.03 -14.43
N ASN A 164 -15.91 7.18 -15.09
CA ASN A 164 -17.04 7.78 -15.80
C ASN A 164 -17.50 6.94 -17.00
N ALA A 165 -16.61 6.21 -17.65
CA ALA A 165 -16.97 5.30 -18.74
C ALA A 165 -17.69 4.05 -18.19
N LEU A 166 -17.15 3.43 -17.15
CA LEU A 166 -17.71 2.22 -16.55
C LEU A 166 -19.09 2.48 -15.94
N ALA A 167 -19.29 3.62 -15.30
CA ALA A 167 -20.59 4.01 -14.71
C ALA A 167 -21.74 4.11 -15.73
N LYS A 168 -21.44 4.17 -17.03
CA LYS A 168 -22.45 4.21 -18.10
C LYS A 168 -22.84 2.83 -18.62
N LEU A 169 -22.14 1.78 -18.20
CA LEU A 169 -22.36 0.42 -18.70
C LEU A 169 -23.39 -0.30 -17.82
N PRO A 170 -24.50 -0.78 -18.39
CA PRO A 170 -25.51 -1.49 -17.60
C PRO A 170 -24.96 -2.79 -16.99
N GLY A 171 -25.27 -3.02 -15.72
CA GLY A 171 -24.88 -4.24 -15.01
C GLY A 171 -23.41 -4.33 -14.62
N VAL A 172 -22.60 -3.32 -14.93
CA VAL A 172 -21.19 -3.26 -14.50
C VAL A 172 -21.10 -2.63 -13.13
N ALA A 173 -20.41 -3.30 -12.20
CA ALA A 173 -20.01 -2.72 -10.92
C ALA A 173 -18.49 -2.49 -10.91
N ALA A 174 -18.06 -1.30 -10.51
CA ALA A 174 -16.65 -0.95 -10.46
C ALA A 174 -16.31 -0.35 -9.09
N SER A 175 -15.08 -0.60 -8.61
CA SER A 175 -14.56 0.11 -7.45
C SER A 175 -14.42 1.61 -7.73
N ASP A 176 -14.47 2.42 -6.67
CA ASP A 176 -14.15 3.85 -6.71
C ASP A 176 -12.75 4.08 -6.12
N PRO A 177 -11.68 3.89 -6.92
CA PRO A 177 -10.32 3.91 -6.40
C PRO A 177 -9.93 5.33 -5.96
N LYS A 178 -9.55 5.46 -4.69
CA LYS A 178 -9.04 6.72 -4.12
C LYS A 178 -7.53 6.86 -4.28
N GLY A 179 -6.85 5.75 -4.56
CA GLY A 179 -5.41 5.72 -4.76
C GLY A 179 -4.95 4.60 -5.68
N ALA A 180 -3.64 4.40 -5.78
CA ALA A 180 -2.97 3.50 -6.72
C ALA A 180 -3.39 3.78 -8.17
N PHE A 181 -3.28 2.83 -9.08
CA PHE A 181 -3.73 2.99 -10.48
C PHE A 181 -4.42 1.72 -11.00
N TYR A 182 -5.26 1.16 -10.13
CA TYR A 182 -6.07 -0.02 -10.43
C TYR A 182 -7.54 0.31 -10.21
N VAL A 183 -8.38 -0.41 -10.92
CA VAL A 183 -9.82 -0.45 -10.72
C VAL A 183 -10.28 -1.90 -10.81
N MET A 184 -11.06 -2.33 -9.82
CA MET A 184 -11.73 -3.63 -9.86
C MET A 184 -13.08 -3.46 -10.55
N VAL A 185 -13.37 -4.34 -11.50
CA VAL A 185 -14.61 -4.29 -12.31
C VAL A 185 -15.26 -5.66 -12.30
N ALA A 186 -16.52 -5.72 -11.88
CA ALA A 186 -17.36 -6.89 -12.06
C ALA A 186 -18.20 -6.70 -13.33
N LEU A 187 -18.07 -7.63 -14.26
CA LEU A 187 -18.82 -7.62 -15.52
C LEU A 187 -20.05 -8.53 -15.40
N PRO A 188 -21.18 -8.21 -16.06
CA PRO A 188 -22.39 -9.01 -16.05
C PRO A 188 -22.27 -10.19 -17.07
N VAL A 189 -21.25 -11.01 -16.89
CA VAL A 189 -20.96 -12.18 -17.73
C VAL A 189 -20.73 -13.39 -16.82
N ASP A 190 -21.12 -14.56 -17.28
CA ASP A 190 -20.82 -15.82 -16.59
C ASP A 190 -19.35 -16.18 -16.83
N ASP A 191 -18.66 -16.68 -15.77
CA ASP A 191 -17.27 -17.17 -15.83
C ASP A 191 -17.19 -18.54 -16.51
#